data_428de696129641a8be3ec4b239cfc395
#
_entry.id   428de696129641a8be3ec4b239cfc395
#
_cell.length_a   1.000
_cell.length_b   1.000
_cell.length_c   1.000
_cell.angle_alpha   90.00
_cell.angle_beta   90.00
_cell.angle_gamma   90.00
#
_symmetry.space_group_name_H-M   'P 1'
#
loop_
_entity.id
_entity.type
_entity.pdbx_description
1 polymer ?
#
loop_
_entity_poly.entity_id
_entity_poly.type
_entity_poly.pdbx_seq_one_letter_code
_entity_poly.pdbx_strand_id
1 'polypeptide(L)'
;MKRKDIMLRRLDELLTLLGYERITTPGIKGFFKVYPNYIDLFTVGFYTKYDFIDLRFGKRSFPEVATLYNQIFEKTLYQSWAWRSKRIAITPIIKDNVIPEDGTGYYGRDHFSADFDRWTGVDTEKALFELCDWIAFHLENEESEFSKRYRTLPSVLKKMEELDAKDLFWADSKYGILYGNEDAQFTGLIISKLCNDPKYEEKFERVRVYFSEEKNEEWLPYFERFCSIIEHVEPRYNV
;
A
#
# COMPACT_ATOMS: atom_id res chain seq x y z
N MET A 1 28.73 7.70 10.33
CA MET A 1 27.72 7.00 9.50
C MET A 1 26.51 7.90 9.34
N LYS A 2 25.81 7.90 8.19
CA LYS A 2 24.62 8.76 8.03
C LYS A 2 23.46 8.23 8.89
N ARG A 3 22.64 9.10 9.49
CA ARG A 3 21.48 8.74 10.32
C ARG A 3 20.59 7.65 9.68
N LYS A 4 20.32 7.79 8.37
CA LYS A 4 19.59 6.81 7.58
C LYS A 4 20.21 5.41 7.64
N ASP A 5 21.52 5.31 7.54
CA ASP A 5 22.21 4.02 7.51
C ASP A 5 22.18 3.33 8.87
N ILE A 6 22.29 4.14 9.95
CA ILE A 6 22.15 3.67 11.34
C ILE A 6 20.75 3.08 11.54
N MET A 7 19.71 3.85 11.21
CA MET A 7 18.34 3.44 11.38
C MET A 7 17.99 2.19 10.56
N LEU A 8 18.36 2.17 9.26
CA LEU A 8 18.04 1.03 8.40
C LEU A 8 18.74 -0.25 8.85
N ARG A 9 19.98 -0.16 9.35
CA ARG A 9 20.68 -1.33 9.92
C ARG A 9 19.96 -1.84 11.17
N ARG A 10 19.58 -0.95 12.09
CA ARG A 10 18.87 -1.35 13.31
C ARG A 10 17.49 -1.95 13.00
N LEU A 11 16.77 -1.38 12.03
CA LEU A 11 15.50 -1.96 11.57
C LEU A 11 15.69 -3.32 10.91
N ASP A 12 16.74 -3.53 10.09
CA ASP A 12 17.06 -4.84 9.53
C ASP A 12 17.24 -5.89 10.64
N GLU A 13 17.99 -5.56 11.71
CA GLU A 13 18.21 -6.44 12.86
C GLU A 13 16.90 -6.83 13.55
N LEU A 14 16.09 -5.83 13.91
CA LEU A 14 14.85 -6.03 14.68
C LEU A 14 13.75 -6.70 13.86
N LEU A 15 13.51 -6.20 12.64
CA LEU A 15 12.39 -6.63 11.83
C LEU A 15 12.61 -8.02 11.21
N THR A 16 13.87 -8.42 10.97
CA THR A 16 14.18 -9.80 10.57
C THR A 16 13.76 -10.82 11.65
N LEU A 17 13.93 -10.49 12.92
CA LEU A 17 13.48 -11.34 14.03
C LEU A 17 11.94 -11.49 14.05
N LEU A 18 11.22 -10.47 13.58
CA LEU A 18 9.76 -10.48 13.45
C LEU A 18 9.27 -11.12 12.14
N GLY A 19 10.18 -11.62 11.29
CA GLY A 19 9.87 -12.27 10.02
C GLY A 19 9.62 -11.30 8.86
N TYR A 20 10.06 -10.04 8.99
CA TYR A 20 10.06 -9.09 7.87
C TYR A 20 11.31 -9.26 7.00
N GLU A 21 11.15 -9.03 5.71
CA GLU A 21 12.22 -8.94 4.72
C GLU A 21 12.33 -7.51 4.18
N ARG A 22 13.52 -7.11 3.81
CA ARG A 22 13.77 -5.78 3.25
C ARG A 22 13.36 -5.70 1.79
N ILE A 23 12.73 -4.59 1.39
CA ILE A 23 12.45 -4.25 0.00
C ILE A 23 13.76 -3.84 -0.69
N THR A 24 14.06 -4.46 -1.83
CA THR A 24 15.31 -4.23 -2.59
C THR A 24 15.17 -3.27 -3.76
N THR A 25 13.97 -2.73 -4.02
CA THR A 25 13.73 -1.74 -5.07
C THR A 25 14.55 -0.47 -4.81
N PRO A 26 15.37 0.00 -5.78
CA PRO A 26 16.10 1.25 -5.64
C PRO A 26 15.16 2.42 -5.31
N GLY A 27 15.57 3.27 -4.37
CA GLY A 27 14.77 4.41 -3.92
C GLY A 27 13.76 4.10 -2.83
N ILE A 28 13.22 2.88 -2.76
CA ILE A 28 12.30 2.47 -1.69
C ILE A 28 13.07 1.99 -0.47
N LYS A 29 12.74 2.54 0.70
CA LYS A 29 13.23 2.07 1.98
C LYS A 29 12.05 1.48 2.72
N GLY A 30 12.02 0.16 2.85
CA GLY A 30 10.89 -0.51 3.47
C GLY A 30 11.11 -1.98 3.69
N PHE A 31 10.15 -2.57 4.33
CA PHE A 31 10.10 -3.95 4.75
C PHE A 31 8.74 -4.56 4.42
N PHE A 32 8.70 -5.85 4.26
CA PHE A 32 7.47 -6.58 4.03
C PHE A 32 7.46 -7.89 4.81
N LYS A 33 6.26 -8.34 5.19
CA LYS A 33 6.04 -9.63 5.82
C LYS A 33 4.99 -10.40 5.05
N VAL A 34 5.31 -11.65 4.70
CA VAL A 34 4.43 -12.51 3.92
C VAL A 34 3.53 -13.30 4.86
N TYR A 35 2.23 -13.23 4.59
CA TYR A 35 1.19 -14.06 5.19
C TYR A 35 0.58 -14.98 4.12
N PRO A 36 -0.20 -16.01 4.46
CA PRO A 36 -0.74 -16.94 3.47
C PRO A 36 -1.49 -16.29 2.30
N ASN A 37 -2.26 -15.22 2.55
CA ASN A 37 -3.14 -14.61 1.56
C ASN A 37 -2.77 -13.16 1.22
N TYR A 38 -1.83 -12.54 1.93
CA TYR A 38 -1.46 -11.15 1.73
C TYR A 38 -0.02 -10.88 2.17
N ILE A 39 0.46 -9.71 1.83
CA ILE A 39 1.78 -9.21 2.21
C ILE A 39 1.59 -7.84 2.86
N ASP A 40 2.01 -7.69 4.10
CA ASP A 40 2.04 -6.38 4.76
C ASP A 40 3.34 -5.64 4.47
N LEU A 41 3.22 -4.32 4.36
CA LEU A 41 4.26 -3.42 3.90
C LEU A 41 4.46 -2.28 4.90
N PHE A 42 5.71 -2.03 5.25
CA PHE A 42 6.13 -0.88 6.01
C PHE A 42 7.19 -0.09 5.24
N THR A 43 7.07 1.22 5.15
CA THR A 43 8.05 2.05 4.44
C THR A 43 8.52 3.22 5.27
N VAL A 44 9.80 3.62 5.06
CA VAL A 44 10.44 4.74 5.74
C VAL A 44 10.92 5.75 4.71
N GLY A 45 10.42 6.97 4.77
CA GLY A 45 10.89 8.11 4.01
C GLY A 45 11.91 8.91 4.81
N PHE A 46 13.00 9.35 4.17
CA PHE A 46 14.00 10.24 4.77
C PHE A 46 14.04 11.53 3.99
N TYR A 47 13.56 12.61 4.59
CA TYR A 47 13.47 13.93 3.99
C TYR A 47 14.57 14.84 4.56
N THR A 48 15.78 14.69 4.04
CA THR A 48 16.97 15.39 4.54
C THR A 48 16.88 16.91 4.48
N LYS A 49 16.12 17.47 3.53
CA LYS A 49 15.92 18.93 3.42
C LYS A 49 15.12 19.51 4.59
N TYR A 50 14.22 18.70 5.14
CA TYR A 50 13.31 19.12 6.21
C TYR A 50 13.62 18.41 7.54
N ASP A 51 14.68 17.62 7.55
CA ASP A 51 15.19 16.85 8.70
C ASP A 51 14.11 15.99 9.39
N PHE A 52 13.22 15.36 8.61
CA PHE A 52 12.19 14.48 9.16
C PHE A 52 12.19 13.07 8.56
N ILE A 53 11.65 12.13 9.33
CA ILE A 53 11.45 10.73 8.94
C ILE A 53 9.95 10.50 8.80
N ASP A 54 9.54 9.98 7.63
CA ASP A 54 8.16 9.62 7.32
C ASP A 54 8.00 8.10 7.47
N LEU A 55 7.18 7.67 8.40
CA LEU A 55 6.86 6.28 8.64
C LEU A 55 5.49 5.97 8.03
N ARG A 56 5.41 4.92 7.22
CA ARG A 56 4.15 4.53 6.58
C ARG A 56 3.85 3.07 6.86
N PHE A 57 2.92 2.86 7.73
CA PHE A 57 2.30 1.58 8.06
C PHE A 57 1.05 1.35 7.19
N GLY A 58 0.34 0.27 7.44
CA GLY A 58 -1.01 0.05 6.90
C GLY A 58 -1.08 -0.05 5.38
N LYS A 59 -0.06 -0.61 4.72
CA LYS A 59 -0.14 -0.97 3.31
C LYS A 59 -0.15 -2.48 3.17
N ARG A 60 -0.99 -2.98 2.27
CA ARG A 60 -1.12 -4.41 2.01
C ARG A 60 -1.15 -4.72 0.53
N SER A 61 -0.47 -5.76 0.15
CA SER A 61 -0.52 -6.38 -1.18
C SER A 61 -1.28 -7.70 -1.11
N PHE A 62 -2.09 -7.96 -2.13
CA PHE A 62 -2.69 -9.27 -2.36
C PHE A 62 -2.02 -9.88 -3.60
N PRO A 63 -1.27 -10.97 -3.47
CA PRO A 63 -0.46 -11.53 -4.57
C PRO A 63 -1.28 -11.84 -5.83
N GLU A 64 -2.52 -12.29 -5.69
CA GLU A 64 -3.41 -12.58 -6.81
C GLU A 64 -3.83 -11.31 -7.58
N VAL A 65 -4.11 -10.21 -6.89
CA VAL A 65 -4.41 -8.90 -7.52
C VAL A 65 -3.14 -8.31 -8.11
N ALA A 66 -2.04 -8.32 -7.34
CA ALA A 66 -0.75 -7.76 -7.76
C ALA A 66 -0.21 -8.46 -9.02
N THR A 67 -0.42 -9.78 -9.17
CA THR A 67 0.00 -10.53 -10.35
C THR A 67 -0.73 -10.05 -11.60
N LEU A 68 -2.05 -9.92 -11.55
CA LEU A 68 -2.86 -9.43 -12.66
C LEU A 68 -2.54 -7.96 -12.99
N TYR A 69 -2.48 -7.12 -11.96
CA TYR A 69 -2.10 -5.72 -12.11
C TYR A 69 -0.74 -5.55 -12.80
N ASN A 70 0.29 -6.30 -12.38
CA ASN A 70 1.61 -6.21 -12.98
C ASN A 70 1.64 -6.66 -14.45
N GLN A 71 0.75 -7.55 -14.90
CA GLN A 71 0.62 -7.95 -16.30
C GLN A 71 0.13 -6.80 -17.19
N ILE A 72 -0.73 -5.92 -16.67
CA ILE A 72 -1.23 -4.74 -17.39
C ILE A 72 -0.07 -3.82 -17.79
N PHE A 73 0.87 -3.63 -16.86
CA PHE A 73 2.00 -2.70 -17.02
C PHE A 73 3.30 -3.38 -17.44
N GLU A 74 3.24 -4.66 -17.83
CA GLU A 74 4.41 -5.41 -18.25
C GLU A 74 5.14 -4.72 -19.41
N LYS A 75 6.47 -4.56 -19.29
CA LYS A 75 7.34 -3.88 -20.25
C LYS A 75 7.17 -2.35 -20.36
N THR A 76 6.50 -1.71 -19.41
CA THR A 76 6.32 -0.26 -19.37
C THR A 76 7.29 0.42 -18.39
N LEU A 77 7.38 1.75 -18.44
CA LEU A 77 8.10 2.55 -17.44
C LEU A 77 7.55 2.31 -16.02
N TYR A 78 6.26 1.96 -15.89
CA TYR A 78 5.63 1.64 -14.60
C TYR A 78 6.21 0.38 -13.93
N GLN A 79 6.75 -0.57 -14.68
CA GLN A 79 7.47 -1.70 -14.06
C GLN A 79 8.69 -1.27 -13.25
N SER A 80 9.30 -0.13 -13.58
CA SER A 80 10.42 0.41 -12.80
C SER A 80 10.00 0.86 -11.40
N TRP A 81 8.70 1.08 -11.17
CA TRP A 81 8.09 1.52 -9.92
C TRP A 81 7.58 0.35 -9.07
N ALA A 82 7.46 -0.85 -9.65
CA ALA A 82 7.06 -2.03 -8.90
C ALA A 82 8.04 -2.30 -7.75
N TRP A 83 7.52 -2.43 -6.56
CA TRP A 83 8.33 -2.78 -5.41
C TRP A 83 8.77 -4.23 -5.54
N ARG A 84 10.04 -4.49 -5.28
CA ARG A 84 10.62 -5.82 -5.45
C ARG A 84 11.40 -6.22 -4.22
N SER A 85 11.31 -7.48 -3.90
CA SER A 85 12.32 -8.18 -3.12
C SER A 85 13.16 -9.05 -4.05
N LYS A 86 14.16 -9.75 -3.50
CA LYS A 86 14.91 -10.75 -4.28
C LYS A 86 14.04 -11.92 -4.77
N ARG A 87 12.86 -12.12 -4.17
CA ARG A 87 11.98 -13.29 -4.40
C ARG A 87 10.67 -12.96 -5.08
N ILE A 88 10.07 -11.83 -4.76
CA ILE A 88 8.72 -11.46 -5.21
C ILE A 88 8.63 -10.01 -5.65
N ALA A 89 7.79 -9.76 -6.66
CA ALA A 89 7.31 -8.43 -6.97
C ALA A 89 6.15 -8.09 -5.99
N ILE A 90 6.20 -6.89 -5.41
CA ILE A 90 5.24 -6.44 -4.42
C ILE A 90 4.60 -5.16 -4.93
N THR A 91 3.28 -5.18 -5.10
CA THR A 91 2.51 -4.01 -5.48
C THR A 91 1.53 -3.68 -4.35
N PRO A 92 1.59 -2.49 -3.72
CA PRO A 92 0.60 -2.09 -2.75
C PRO A 92 -0.78 -2.01 -3.41
N ILE A 93 -1.76 -2.72 -2.87
CA ILE A 93 -3.13 -2.75 -3.39
C ILE A 93 -4.07 -1.92 -2.52
N ILE A 94 -3.95 -2.05 -1.21
CA ILE A 94 -4.74 -1.27 -0.26
C ILE A 94 -3.84 -0.48 0.69
N LYS A 95 -4.40 0.58 1.24
CA LYS A 95 -3.76 1.42 2.26
C LYS A 95 -4.74 1.73 3.39
N ASP A 96 -4.20 1.92 4.57
CA ASP A 96 -4.93 2.50 5.68
C ASP A 96 -5.00 4.03 5.50
N ASN A 97 -6.19 4.56 5.39
CA ASN A 97 -6.45 6.01 5.36
C ASN A 97 -7.09 6.51 6.65
N VAL A 98 -7.20 5.66 7.66
CA VAL A 98 -7.81 6.05 8.92
C VAL A 98 -6.94 7.11 9.58
N ILE A 99 -7.40 8.34 9.52
CA ILE A 99 -6.94 9.41 10.42
C ILE A 99 -7.64 9.11 11.74
N PRO A 100 -6.92 8.83 12.84
CA PRO A 100 -7.52 8.65 14.15
C PRO A 100 -8.41 9.85 14.49
N GLU A 101 -9.59 9.60 15.08
CA GLU A 101 -10.56 10.64 15.44
C GLU A 101 -10.00 11.71 16.41
N ASP A 102 -8.93 11.39 17.13
CA ASP A 102 -8.23 12.28 18.07
C ASP A 102 -7.29 13.28 17.37
N GLY A 103 -7.27 13.33 16.03
CA GLY A 103 -6.40 14.24 15.29
C GLY A 103 -4.92 13.86 15.32
N THR A 104 -4.54 12.75 15.96
CA THR A 104 -3.17 12.19 15.92
C THR A 104 -2.94 11.49 14.58
N GLY A 105 -3.53 12.04 13.54
CA GLY A 105 -3.60 11.53 12.20
C GLY A 105 -2.31 10.94 11.72
N TYR A 106 -2.38 9.84 11.07
CA TYR A 106 -1.26 9.12 10.49
C TYR A 106 -0.24 8.66 11.52
N TYR A 107 -0.31 7.43 11.95
CA TYR A 107 0.83 6.79 12.60
C TYR A 107 2.10 7.14 11.83
N GLY A 108 2.89 8.07 12.36
CA GLY A 108 4.19 8.41 11.86
C GLY A 108 4.40 9.83 11.37
N ARG A 109 3.44 10.53 10.78
CA ARG A 109 3.77 11.84 10.21
C ARG A 109 3.80 12.95 11.25
N ASP A 110 2.82 13.05 12.11
CA ASP A 110 2.71 14.14 13.06
C ASP A 110 3.26 13.78 14.44
N HIS A 111 3.23 12.51 14.83
CA HIS A 111 3.80 12.05 16.09
C HIS A 111 5.33 12.16 16.13
N PHE A 112 5.97 11.98 14.97
CA PHE A 112 7.42 12.03 14.86
C PHE A 112 7.97 13.31 14.27
N SER A 113 7.22 14.10 13.52
CA SER A 113 7.64 15.43 13.11
C SER A 113 7.69 16.41 14.29
N ALA A 114 6.74 16.31 15.22
CA ALA A 114 6.75 17.14 16.45
C ALA A 114 7.85 16.71 17.44
N ASP A 115 8.21 15.42 17.47
CA ASP A 115 9.26 14.89 18.34
C ASP A 115 10.64 14.82 17.67
N PHE A 116 10.73 15.06 16.37
CA PHE A 116 12.00 14.99 15.65
C PHE A 116 12.99 16.07 16.13
N ASP A 117 12.52 17.22 16.60
CA ASP A 117 13.36 18.23 17.24
C ASP A 117 14.01 17.71 18.55
N ARG A 118 13.38 16.73 19.23
CA ARG A 118 14.01 16.00 20.35
C ARG A 118 15.13 15.06 19.88
N TRP A 119 15.10 14.63 18.62
CA TRP A 119 16.03 13.66 18.04
C TRP A 119 17.25 14.32 17.41
N THR A 120 17.28 15.64 17.33
CA THR A 120 18.46 16.43 16.91
C THR A 120 19.46 16.67 18.05
N GLY A 121 19.17 16.17 19.26
CA GLY A 121 19.99 16.32 20.46
C GLY A 121 21.31 15.55 20.45
N VAL A 122 22.07 15.67 21.52
CA VAL A 122 23.46 15.19 21.70
C VAL A 122 23.64 13.69 21.51
N ASP A 123 22.58 12.88 21.58
CA ASP A 123 22.60 11.41 21.38
C ASP A 123 21.64 10.95 20.29
N THR A 124 21.94 11.37 19.06
CA THR A 124 21.14 11.03 17.87
C THR A 124 21.05 9.51 17.64
N GLU A 125 22.08 8.73 17.95
CA GLU A 125 22.09 7.29 17.74
C GLU A 125 21.15 6.59 18.71
N LYS A 126 21.19 6.96 19.99
CA LYS A 126 20.27 6.43 21.00
C LYS A 126 18.82 6.72 20.64
N ALA A 127 18.53 7.95 20.26
CA ALA A 127 17.19 8.35 19.84
C ALA A 127 16.69 7.55 18.63
N LEU A 128 17.53 7.33 17.61
CA LEU A 128 17.19 6.49 16.45
C LEU A 128 16.94 5.03 16.86
N PHE A 129 17.67 4.51 17.85
CA PHE A 129 17.44 3.15 18.34
C PHE A 129 16.11 3.04 19.08
N GLU A 130 15.78 4.00 19.94
CA GLU A 130 14.47 4.06 20.61
C GLU A 130 13.32 4.12 19.59
N LEU A 131 13.47 4.89 18.50
CA LEU A 131 12.51 4.89 17.39
C LEU A 131 12.39 3.53 16.72
N CYS A 132 13.51 2.87 16.42
CA CYS A 132 13.51 1.56 15.80
C CYS A 132 12.85 0.51 16.70
N ASP A 133 13.13 0.54 18.01
CA ASP A 133 12.53 -0.35 19.00
C ASP A 133 11.02 -0.12 19.10
N TRP A 134 10.58 1.17 19.06
CA TRP A 134 9.15 1.50 19.01
C TRP A 134 8.48 1.00 17.72
N ILE A 135 9.13 1.16 16.54
CA ILE A 135 8.61 0.64 15.27
C ILE A 135 8.45 -0.88 15.34
N ALA A 136 9.48 -1.61 15.83
CA ALA A 136 9.42 -3.04 15.95
C ALA A 136 8.29 -3.49 16.88
N PHE A 137 8.17 -2.86 18.05
CA PHE A 137 7.08 -3.10 19.01
C PHE A 137 5.71 -2.86 18.38
N HIS A 138 5.56 -1.76 17.63
CA HIS A 138 4.31 -1.41 16.96
C HIS A 138 3.93 -2.45 15.90
N LEU A 139 4.89 -2.86 15.04
CA LEU A 139 4.65 -3.87 14.00
C LEU A 139 4.40 -5.28 14.57
N GLU A 140 4.98 -5.61 15.72
CA GLU A 140 4.73 -6.89 16.42
C GLU A 140 3.34 -6.93 17.02
N ASN A 141 2.91 -5.81 17.62
CA ASN A 141 1.66 -5.72 18.37
C ASN A 141 0.54 -5.03 17.60
N GLU A 142 0.73 -4.80 16.28
CA GLU A 142 -0.25 -4.09 15.47
C GLU A 142 -1.54 -4.89 15.37
N GLU A 143 -2.49 -4.48 16.18
CA GLU A 143 -3.87 -4.91 16.14
C GLU A 143 -4.79 -3.83 15.55
N SER A 144 -4.28 -3.01 14.60
CA SER A 144 -5.10 -1.98 13.99
C SER A 144 -6.38 -2.58 13.38
N GLU A 145 -7.46 -1.83 13.39
CA GLU A 145 -8.72 -2.24 12.76
C GLU A 145 -8.52 -2.56 11.27
N PHE A 146 -7.62 -1.81 10.60
CA PHE A 146 -7.22 -2.10 9.23
C PHE A 146 -6.58 -3.50 9.12
N SER A 147 -5.62 -3.81 9.97
CA SER A 147 -4.89 -5.08 9.93
C SER A 147 -5.82 -6.27 10.17
N LYS A 148 -6.79 -6.14 11.08
CA LYS A 148 -7.78 -7.17 11.39
C LYS A 148 -8.83 -7.32 10.29
N ARG A 149 -9.34 -6.21 9.77
CA ARG A 149 -10.53 -6.16 8.91
C ARG A 149 -10.24 -6.57 7.47
N TYR A 150 -9.11 -6.15 6.90
CA TYR A 150 -8.84 -6.32 5.48
C TYR A 150 -7.84 -7.44 5.15
N ARG A 151 -8.07 -8.64 5.71
CA ARG A 151 -7.24 -9.83 5.47
C ARG A 151 -7.63 -10.65 4.25
N THR A 152 -8.74 -10.32 3.62
CA THR A 152 -9.29 -11.05 2.47
C THR A 152 -9.84 -10.08 1.43
N LEU A 153 -9.86 -10.47 0.15
CA LEU A 153 -10.45 -9.66 -0.91
C LEU A 153 -11.95 -9.38 -0.72
N PRO A 154 -12.80 -10.34 -0.27
CA PRO A 154 -14.19 -10.03 0.08
C PRO A 154 -14.36 -8.90 1.09
N SER A 155 -13.47 -8.79 2.07
CA SER A 155 -13.54 -7.69 3.04
C SER A 155 -13.15 -6.33 2.43
N VAL A 156 -12.23 -6.34 1.45
CA VAL A 156 -11.88 -5.13 0.68
C VAL A 156 -13.04 -4.73 -0.24
N LEU A 157 -13.63 -5.70 -0.96
CA LEU A 157 -14.78 -5.44 -1.82
C LEU A 157 -15.94 -4.82 -1.03
N LYS A 158 -16.25 -5.36 0.15
CA LYS A 158 -17.29 -4.78 1.02
C LYS A 158 -17.02 -3.31 1.35
N LYS A 159 -15.75 -2.94 1.60
CA LYS A 159 -15.39 -1.53 1.82
C LYS A 159 -15.56 -0.69 0.56
N MET A 160 -15.23 -1.22 -0.61
CA MET A 160 -15.46 -0.54 -1.89
C MET A 160 -16.96 -0.27 -2.10
N GLU A 161 -17.83 -1.23 -1.79
CA GLU A 161 -19.29 -1.07 -1.85
C GLU A 161 -19.83 -0.03 -0.86
N GLU A 162 -19.26 0.04 0.36
CA GLU A 162 -19.56 1.08 1.33
C GLU A 162 -19.20 2.50 0.81
N LEU A 163 -18.15 2.61 0.00
CA LEU A 163 -17.71 3.85 -0.65
C LEU A 163 -18.63 4.19 -1.83
N ASP A 164 -18.92 3.22 -2.70
CA ASP A 164 -19.86 3.38 -3.82
C ASP A 164 -21.24 3.86 -3.33
N ALA A 165 -21.74 3.31 -2.22
CA ALA A 165 -23.01 3.72 -1.62
C ALA A 165 -23.02 5.18 -1.11
N LYS A 166 -21.86 5.80 -0.95
CA LYS A 166 -21.68 7.19 -0.52
C LYS A 166 -21.19 8.09 -1.66
N ASP A 167 -21.15 7.59 -2.88
CA ASP A 167 -20.57 8.25 -4.06
C ASP A 167 -19.13 8.73 -3.83
N LEU A 168 -18.35 7.90 -3.13
CA LEU A 168 -16.93 8.15 -2.86
C LEU A 168 -16.03 7.25 -3.71
N PHE A 169 -14.94 7.83 -4.18
CA PHE A 169 -13.94 7.09 -4.95
C PHE A 169 -13.21 6.05 -4.07
N TRP A 170 -12.89 4.88 -4.63
CA TRP A 170 -12.24 3.79 -3.90
C TRP A 170 -10.86 4.15 -3.34
N ALA A 171 -10.17 5.12 -3.96
CA ALA A 171 -8.90 5.68 -3.49
C ALA A 171 -9.04 7.08 -2.88
N ASP A 172 -10.26 7.48 -2.46
CA ASP A 172 -10.48 8.76 -1.79
C ASP A 172 -9.39 9.02 -0.73
N SER A 173 -8.95 10.27 -0.63
CA SER A 173 -7.81 10.63 0.21
C SER A 173 -8.06 10.44 1.71
N LYS A 174 -9.34 10.48 2.13
CA LYS A 174 -9.77 10.39 3.53
C LYS A 174 -10.43 9.05 3.86
N TYR A 175 -11.26 8.54 2.97
CA TYR A 175 -12.12 7.39 3.25
C TYR A 175 -11.80 6.16 2.41
N GLY A 176 -11.01 6.33 1.35
CA GLY A 176 -10.67 5.28 0.40
C GLY A 176 -9.89 4.13 1.01
N ILE A 177 -9.93 2.99 0.35
CA ILE A 177 -9.22 1.77 0.75
C ILE A 177 -8.13 1.39 -0.26
N LEU A 178 -8.32 1.70 -1.55
CA LEU A 178 -7.37 1.32 -2.58
C LEU A 178 -6.18 2.29 -2.66
N TYR A 179 -5.05 1.76 -3.06
CA TYR A 179 -3.82 2.53 -3.25
C TYR A 179 -3.75 3.10 -4.67
N GLY A 180 -3.26 4.34 -4.81
CA GLY A 180 -3.16 5.04 -6.10
C GLY A 180 -4.45 5.78 -6.48
N ASN A 181 -4.47 6.33 -7.67
CA ASN A 181 -5.63 6.99 -8.28
C ASN A 181 -6.13 6.14 -9.46
N GLU A 182 -5.49 6.26 -10.62
CA GLU A 182 -5.77 5.44 -11.80
C GLU A 182 -5.51 3.95 -11.52
N ASP A 183 -4.48 3.63 -10.75
CA ASP A 183 -4.18 2.28 -10.27
C ASP A 183 -5.37 1.66 -9.55
N ALA A 184 -6.11 2.45 -8.77
CA ALA A 184 -7.28 2.00 -8.02
C ALA A 184 -8.43 1.56 -8.93
N GLN A 185 -8.57 2.13 -10.14
CA GLN A 185 -9.56 1.70 -11.12
C GLN A 185 -9.28 0.26 -11.57
N PHE A 186 -8.03 -0.03 -11.93
CA PHE A 186 -7.63 -1.39 -12.33
C PHE A 186 -7.73 -2.39 -11.19
N THR A 187 -7.14 -2.05 -10.02
CA THR A 187 -7.13 -2.96 -8.88
C THR A 187 -8.52 -3.20 -8.32
N GLY A 188 -9.40 -2.21 -8.34
CA GLY A 188 -10.79 -2.33 -7.93
C GLY A 188 -11.57 -3.29 -8.82
N LEU A 189 -11.43 -3.19 -10.15
CA LEU A 189 -12.06 -4.12 -11.07
C LEU A 189 -11.50 -5.55 -10.94
N ILE A 190 -10.19 -5.72 -10.71
CA ILE A 190 -9.60 -7.04 -10.46
C ILE A 190 -10.21 -7.65 -9.19
N ILE A 191 -10.32 -6.88 -8.10
CA ILE A 191 -10.93 -7.33 -6.85
C ILE A 191 -12.39 -7.74 -7.07
N SER A 192 -13.19 -6.91 -7.74
CA SER A 192 -14.59 -7.19 -8.06
C SER A 192 -14.73 -8.49 -8.88
N LYS A 193 -13.89 -8.68 -9.92
CA LYS A 193 -13.89 -9.91 -10.74
C LYS A 193 -13.54 -11.15 -9.93
N LEU A 194 -12.45 -11.10 -9.15
CA LEU A 194 -12.00 -12.20 -8.31
C LEU A 194 -13.03 -12.58 -7.25
N CYS A 195 -13.79 -11.61 -6.74
CA CYS A 195 -14.82 -11.82 -5.73
C CYS A 195 -16.19 -12.21 -6.29
N ASN A 196 -16.34 -12.41 -7.62
CA ASN A 196 -17.63 -12.66 -8.26
C ASN A 196 -18.70 -11.63 -7.92
N ASP A 197 -18.30 -10.36 -7.91
CA ASP A 197 -19.14 -9.23 -7.54
C ASP A 197 -20.34 -9.10 -8.50
N PRO A 198 -21.59 -9.17 -8.04
CA PRO A 198 -22.77 -9.03 -8.90
C PRO A 198 -22.87 -7.66 -9.58
N LYS A 199 -22.17 -6.62 -9.06
CA LYS A 199 -22.11 -5.29 -9.65
C LYS A 199 -20.86 -5.06 -10.51
N TYR A 200 -20.15 -6.13 -10.88
CA TYR A 200 -18.91 -6.01 -11.67
C TYR A 200 -19.14 -5.24 -12.96
N GLU A 201 -20.18 -5.59 -13.74
CA GLU A 201 -20.45 -4.95 -15.03
C GLU A 201 -20.75 -3.44 -14.89
N GLU A 202 -21.49 -3.06 -13.85
CA GLU A 202 -21.75 -1.65 -13.55
C GLU A 202 -20.44 -0.87 -13.25
N LYS A 203 -19.58 -1.46 -12.40
CA LYS A 203 -18.28 -0.90 -12.05
C LYS A 203 -17.36 -0.83 -13.25
N PHE A 204 -17.34 -1.88 -14.06
CA PHE A 204 -16.56 -1.94 -15.30
C PHE A 204 -16.95 -0.83 -16.27
N GLU A 205 -18.26 -0.64 -16.51
CA GLU A 205 -18.74 0.42 -17.39
C GLU A 205 -18.38 1.80 -16.89
N ARG A 206 -18.50 2.07 -15.60
CA ARG A 206 -18.07 3.33 -14.97
C ARG A 206 -16.59 3.60 -15.23
N VAL A 207 -15.73 2.60 -15.03
CA VAL A 207 -14.29 2.73 -15.27
C VAL A 207 -13.97 2.86 -16.76
N ARG A 208 -14.71 2.19 -17.64
CA ARG A 208 -14.60 2.34 -19.09
C ARG A 208 -14.87 3.78 -19.53
N VAL A 209 -15.94 4.39 -19.01
CA VAL A 209 -16.27 5.78 -19.26
C VAL A 209 -15.15 6.70 -18.75
N TYR A 210 -14.63 6.47 -17.54
CA TYR A 210 -13.53 7.24 -16.96
C TYR A 210 -12.30 7.25 -17.88
N PHE A 211 -11.86 6.10 -18.41
CA PHE A 211 -10.70 6.03 -19.29
C PHE A 211 -10.97 6.51 -20.73
N SER A 212 -12.24 6.68 -21.14
CA SER A 212 -12.61 7.28 -22.43
C SER A 212 -12.56 8.81 -22.42
N GLU A 213 -12.42 9.47 -21.26
CA GLU A 213 -12.29 10.92 -21.18
C GLU A 213 -10.92 11.39 -21.69
N GLU A 214 -10.86 12.49 -22.44
CA GLU A 214 -9.65 13.06 -23.05
C GLU A 214 -8.49 13.22 -22.03
N LYS A 215 -8.81 13.65 -20.80
CA LYS A 215 -7.80 13.84 -19.73
C LYS A 215 -7.11 12.53 -19.28
N ASN A 216 -7.67 11.38 -19.64
CA ASN A 216 -7.18 10.06 -19.27
C ASN A 216 -6.68 9.25 -20.48
N GLU A 217 -6.52 9.87 -21.64
CA GLU A 217 -6.12 9.23 -22.91
C GLU A 217 -4.80 8.44 -22.77
N GLU A 218 -3.87 8.91 -21.95
CA GLU A 218 -2.59 8.22 -21.70
C GLU A 218 -2.76 6.84 -21.05
N TRP A 219 -3.90 6.60 -20.38
CA TRP A 219 -4.22 5.34 -19.70
C TRP A 219 -4.99 4.34 -20.58
N LEU A 220 -5.52 4.80 -21.72
CA LEU A 220 -6.34 3.99 -22.61
C LEU A 220 -5.64 2.70 -23.09
N PRO A 221 -4.35 2.71 -23.51
CA PRO A 221 -3.65 1.48 -23.91
C PRO A 221 -3.52 0.46 -22.77
N TYR A 222 -3.40 0.93 -21.53
CA TYR A 222 -3.37 0.05 -20.35
C TYR A 222 -4.75 -0.52 -20.05
N PHE A 223 -5.81 0.26 -20.25
CA PHE A 223 -7.18 -0.20 -20.08
C PHE A 223 -7.56 -1.25 -21.16
N GLU A 224 -7.19 -1.06 -22.40
CA GLU A 224 -7.37 -2.05 -23.46
C GLU A 224 -6.67 -3.37 -23.13
N ARG A 225 -5.42 -3.28 -22.64
CA ARG A 225 -4.68 -4.45 -22.19
C ARG A 225 -5.32 -5.10 -20.96
N PHE A 226 -5.80 -4.31 -20.00
CA PHE A 226 -6.57 -4.80 -18.88
C PHE A 226 -7.80 -5.61 -19.34
N CYS A 227 -8.58 -5.10 -20.31
CA CYS A 227 -9.74 -5.79 -20.85
C CYS A 227 -9.36 -7.18 -21.39
N SER A 228 -8.27 -7.30 -22.14
CA SER A 228 -7.81 -8.59 -22.68
C SER A 228 -7.36 -9.58 -21.60
N ILE A 229 -6.87 -9.09 -20.45
CA ILE A 229 -6.44 -9.93 -19.33
C ILE A 229 -7.65 -10.36 -18.50
N ILE A 230 -8.53 -9.42 -18.14
CA ILE A 230 -9.62 -9.64 -17.19
C ILE A 230 -10.71 -10.57 -17.74
N GLU A 231 -10.87 -10.61 -19.05
CA GLU A 231 -11.80 -11.52 -19.74
C GLU A 231 -11.54 -12.99 -19.41
N HIS A 232 -10.27 -13.36 -19.18
CA HIS A 232 -9.84 -14.73 -18.89
C HIS A 232 -9.68 -15.02 -17.38
N VAL A 233 -10.07 -14.08 -16.53
CA VAL A 233 -9.97 -14.25 -15.08
C VAL A 233 -11.25 -14.86 -14.53
N GLU A 234 -11.10 -16.05 -13.95
CA GLU A 234 -12.19 -16.72 -13.24
C GLU A 234 -12.31 -16.20 -11.80
N PRO A 235 -13.53 -16.06 -11.28
CA PRO A 235 -13.77 -15.75 -9.87
C PRO A 235 -13.15 -16.79 -8.93
N ARG A 236 -12.63 -16.36 -7.80
CA ARG A 236 -12.06 -17.22 -6.76
C ARG A 236 -12.87 -17.21 -5.47
N TYR A 237 -13.68 -16.18 -5.29
CA TYR A 237 -14.54 -15.99 -4.13
C TYR A 237 -15.99 -15.82 -4.62
N ASN A 238 -16.94 -16.28 -3.81
CA ASN A 238 -18.37 -16.04 -4.04
C ASN A 238 -18.88 -15.19 -2.86
N VAL A 239 -19.22 -13.96 -3.15
CA VAL A 239 -19.74 -12.98 -2.17
C VAL A 239 -21.22 -12.70 -2.39
#